data_38fb11f56521f1b9aae79d9c22832718
#
_entry.id   38fb11f56521f1b9aae79d9c22832718
#
_cell.length_a   1.000
_cell.length_b   1.000
_cell.length_c   1.000
_cell.angle_alpha   90.00
_cell.angle_beta   90.00
_cell.angle_gamma   90.00
#
_symmetry.space_group_name_H-M   'P 1'
#
loop_
_entity.id
_entity.type
_entity.pdbx_description
1 polymer ?
#
loop_
_entity_poly.entity_id
_entity_poly.type
_entity_poly.pdbx_seq_one_letter_code
_entity_poly.pdbx_strand_id
1 'polypeptide(L)'
;MIPKDHARSSIDIWFQDEARFGQQNTTTRLWAEKGSRPRAVRQQQCQYAYLFGAICPATGATEAIVTPYVNKEAIRQHLQQISQVTPTGRHAVVIMDGAGWHTDDIAFAFDNITLVRLPTYSPELNPVEQIWQWLRQNELANKCFEGYEDIVNSCCDAWNSFVSDSERVKGMCMREWMDLGV
;
A
#
# COMPACT_ATOMS: atom_id res chain seq x y z
N MET A 1 -13.46 -13.56 11.95
CA MET A 1 -13.02 -14.98 11.92
C MET A 1 -13.28 -15.49 10.52
N ILE A 2 -12.31 -16.09 9.85
CA ILE A 2 -12.50 -16.64 8.49
C ILE A 2 -13.63 -17.67 8.56
N PRO A 3 -14.66 -17.57 7.71
CA PRO A 3 -15.76 -18.52 7.73
C PRO A 3 -15.24 -19.94 7.47
N LYS A 4 -15.67 -20.91 8.27
CA LYS A 4 -15.19 -22.30 8.21
C LYS A 4 -15.55 -23.03 6.91
N ASP A 5 -16.49 -22.48 6.15
CA ASP A 5 -17.04 -23.08 4.93
C ASP A 5 -16.26 -22.71 3.66
N HIS A 6 -15.27 -21.81 3.77
CA HIS A 6 -14.41 -21.45 2.64
C HIS A 6 -13.25 -22.45 2.48
N ALA A 7 -13.17 -23.06 1.28
CA ALA A 7 -11.98 -23.82 0.91
C ALA A 7 -10.76 -22.89 0.87
N ARG A 8 -9.58 -23.36 1.25
CA ARG A 8 -8.33 -22.55 1.19
C ARG A 8 -8.09 -21.96 -0.19
N SER A 9 -8.44 -22.69 -1.25
CA SER A 9 -8.34 -22.24 -2.64
C SER A 9 -9.25 -21.06 -3.01
N SER A 10 -10.25 -20.72 -2.17
CA SER A 10 -11.16 -19.58 -2.37
C SER A 10 -10.79 -18.36 -1.51
N ILE A 11 -9.63 -18.38 -0.87
CA ILE A 11 -9.15 -17.27 -0.01
C ILE A 11 -8.08 -16.51 -0.76
N ASP A 12 -8.22 -15.18 -0.79
CA ASP A 12 -7.21 -14.22 -1.28
C ASP A 12 -6.58 -13.50 -0.08
N ILE A 13 -5.28 -13.62 0.06
CA ILE A 13 -4.54 -12.92 1.12
C ILE A 13 -4.11 -11.56 0.57
N TRP A 14 -4.59 -10.50 1.19
CA TRP A 14 -4.26 -9.13 0.90
C TRP A 14 -3.42 -8.54 2.03
N PHE A 15 -2.46 -7.70 1.68
CA PHE A 15 -1.71 -6.88 2.62
C PHE A 15 -2.05 -5.42 2.37
N GLN A 16 -2.39 -4.71 3.42
CA GLN A 16 -2.77 -3.30 3.36
C GLN A 16 -1.85 -2.49 4.28
N ASP A 17 -1.55 -1.27 3.84
CA ASP A 17 -0.79 -0.29 4.62
C ASP A 17 -1.10 1.13 4.14
N GLU A 18 -0.67 2.13 4.91
CA GLU A 18 -0.72 3.52 4.51
C GLU A 18 0.63 4.24 4.66
N ALA A 19 0.94 5.09 3.70
CA ALA A 19 2.13 5.91 3.72
C ALA A 19 1.82 7.39 3.48
N ARG A 20 2.56 8.25 4.17
CA ARG A 20 2.50 9.69 3.98
C ARG A 20 3.55 10.14 2.96
N PHE A 21 3.10 10.94 1.98
CA PHE A 21 3.95 11.58 0.98
C PHE A 21 3.67 13.09 0.93
N GLY A 22 4.69 13.88 0.64
CA GLY A 22 4.51 15.34 0.56
C GLY A 22 5.79 16.14 0.50
N GLN A 23 5.66 17.43 0.79
CA GLN A 23 6.70 18.44 0.60
C GLN A 23 7.95 18.27 1.47
N GLN A 24 7.88 17.52 2.58
CA GLN A 24 9.07 17.04 3.28
C GLN A 24 9.63 15.81 2.54
N ASN A 25 10.12 16.05 1.32
CA ASN A 25 10.50 15.03 0.37
C ASN A 25 11.68 14.16 0.86
N THR A 26 11.69 12.91 0.40
CA THR A 26 12.84 12.01 0.56
C THR A 26 13.90 12.37 -0.46
N THR A 27 15.14 12.51 -0.01
CA THR A 27 16.29 12.65 -0.91
C THR A 27 16.97 11.29 -1.09
N THR A 28 17.29 10.94 -2.32
CA THR A 28 18.03 9.71 -2.65
C THR A 28 19.27 10.02 -3.47
N ARG A 29 20.12 9.02 -3.66
CA ARG A 29 21.33 9.13 -4.46
C ARG A 29 20.95 9.37 -5.93
N LEU A 30 21.65 10.29 -6.58
CA LEU A 30 21.53 10.57 -8.00
C LEU A 30 22.80 10.10 -8.73
N TRP A 31 22.63 9.60 -9.94
CA TRP A 31 23.74 9.42 -10.85
C TRP A 31 24.22 10.81 -11.31
N ALA A 32 25.51 11.05 -11.18
CA ALA A 32 26.13 12.32 -11.55
C ALA A 32 27.55 12.07 -12.07
N GLU A 33 28.10 13.06 -12.75
CA GLU A 33 29.48 13.00 -13.24
C GLU A 33 30.45 12.79 -12.08
N LYS A 34 31.44 11.93 -12.30
CA LYS A 34 32.47 11.61 -11.30
C LYS A 34 33.17 12.88 -10.82
N GLY A 35 33.14 13.11 -9.51
CA GLY A 35 33.73 14.31 -8.88
C GLY A 35 32.74 15.46 -8.71
N SER A 36 31.53 15.39 -9.28
CA SER A 36 30.47 16.38 -9.05
C SER A 36 29.78 16.15 -7.71
N ARG A 37 29.14 17.21 -7.18
CA ARG A 37 28.26 17.12 -5.99
C ARG A 37 26.87 17.64 -6.38
N PRO A 38 26.00 16.77 -6.91
CA PRO A 38 24.65 17.17 -7.27
C PRO A 38 23.91 17.71 -6.04
N ARG A 39 23.16 18.79 -6.23
CA ARG A 39 22.36 19.40 -5.18
C ARG A 39 20.92 18.88 -5.32
N ALA A 40 20.37 18.33 -4.26
CA ALA A 40 18.95 18.05 -4.16
C ALA A 40 18.25 19.19 -3.40
N VAL A 41 17.15 19.66 -3.93
CA VAL A 41 16.30 20.64 -3.25
C VAL A 41 15.49 19.90 -2.18
N ARG A 42 15.48 20.44 -0.97
CA ARG A 42 14.64 19.95 0.12
C ARG A 42 13.57 20.97 0.45
N GLN A 43 12.33 20.59 0.25
CA GLN A 43 11.20 21.41 0.67
C GLN A 43 11.00 21.33 2.18
N GLN A 44 10.56 22.47 2.76
CA GLN A 44 10.30 22.59 4.19
C GLN A 44 8.82 22.85 4.50
N GLN A 45 7.98 22.98 3.47
CA GLN A 45 6.53 23.09 3.63
C GLN A 45 5.95 21.80 4.20
N CYS A 46 4.71 21.88 4.68
CA CYS A 46 4.09 20.80 5.45
C CYS A 46 2.84 20.21 4.78
N GLN A 47 2.64 20.43 3.46
CA GLN A 47 1.53 19.76 2.77
C GLN A 47 1.89 18.31 2.48
N TYR A 48 0.92 17.43 2.70
CA TYR A 48 1.07 16.00 2.45
C TYR A 48 -0.27 15.36 2.15
N ALA A 49 -0.22 14.20 1.51
CA ALA A 49 -1.34 13.29 1.32
C ALA A 49 -0.98 11.91 1.88
N TYR A 50 -1.99 11.10 2.12
CA TYR A 50 -1.84 9.69 2.50
C TYR A 50 -2.24 8.81 1.33
N LEU A 51 -1.36 7.89 0.97
CA LEU A 51 -1.61 6.83 0.00
C LEU A 51 -1.89 5.55 0.79
N PHE A 52 -3.10 5.04 0.70
CA PHE A 52 -3.45 3.70 1.14
C PHE A 52 -3.21 2.75 -0.01
N GLY A 53 -2.50 1.67 0.23
CA GLY A 53 -2.21 0.65 -0.76
C GLY A 53 -2.53 -0.74 -0.24
N ALA A 54 -3.08 -1.57 -1.09
CA ALA A 54 -3.32 -2.97 -0.81
C ALA A 54 -2.87 -3.83 -1.99
N ILE A 55 -2.34 -4.99 -1.69
CA ILE A 55 -1.86 -5.95 -2.66
C ILE A 55 -2.28 -7.37 -2.29
N CYS A 56 -2.55 -8.17 -3.31
CA CYS A 56 -2.66 -9.61 -3.22
C CYS A 56 -1.44 -10.24 -3.92
N PRO A 57 -0.39 -10.65 -3.22
CA PRO A 57 0.86 -11.12 -3.83
C PRO A 57 0.66 -12.33 -4.74
N ALA A 58 -0.28 -13.22 -4.41
CA ALA A 58 -0.56 -14.42 -5.18
C ALA A 58 -1.11 -14.13 -6.59
N THR A 59 -1.96 -13.11 -6.72
CA THR A 59 -2.61 -12.75 -7.99
C THR A 59 -1.92 -11.57 -8.68
N GLY A 60 -1.22 -10.73 -7.92
CA GLY A 60 -0.72 -9.43 -8.36
C GLY A 60 -1.79 -8.34 -8.40
N ALA A 61 -2.99 -8.61 -7.88
CA ALA A 61 -4.05 -7.62 -7.77
C ALA A 61 -3.68 -6.54 -6.75
N THR A 62 -4.08 -5.31 -7.03
CA THR A 62 -3.72 -4.14 -6.24
C THR A 62 -4.88 -3.15 -6.20
N GLU A 63 -5.04 -2.47 -5.06
CA GLU A 63 -5.98 -1.36 -4.89
C GLU A 63 -5.32 -0.22 -4.13
N ALA A 64 -5.67 1.02 -4.47
CA ALA A 64 -5.17 2.18 -3.74
C ALA A 64 -6.14 3.37 -3.77
N ILE A 65 -6.06 4.19 -2.71
CA ILE A 65 -6.69 5.51 -2.68
C ILE A 65 -5.71 6.54 -2.10
N VAL A 66 -5.82 7.78 -2.56
CA VAL A 66 -5.10 8.92 -1.99
C VAL A 66 -6.09 9.80 -1.24
N THR A 67 -5.77 10.10 0.01
CA THR A 67 -6.66 10.87 0.90
C THR A 67 -5.91 11.97 1.63
N PRO A 68 -6.59 13.06 2.07
CA PRO A 68 -5.97 14.09 2.87
C PRO A 68 -5.74 13.68 4.33
N TYR A 69 -6.44 12.66 4.80
CA TYR A 69 -6.42 12.23 6.21
C TYR A 69 -6.40 10.72 6.33
N VAL A 70 -5.80 10.22 7.41
CA VAL A 70 -5.95 8.84 7.86
C VAL A 70 -7.05 8.80 8.90
N ASN A 71 -8.16 8.17 8.55
CA ASN A 71 -9.29 7.99 9.44
C ASN A 71 -10.07 6.71 9.09
N LYS A 72 -11.04 6.38 9.95
CA LYS A 72 -11.87 5.19 9.80
C LYS A 72 -12.64 5.16 8.47
N GLU A 73 -13.08 6.31 7.96
CA GLU A 73 -13.82 6.39 6.71
C GLU A 73 -12.92 6.10 5.50
N ALA A 74 -11.67 6.63 5.48
CA ALA A 74 -10.71 6.35 4.42
C ALA A 74 -10.41 4.84 4.33
N ILE A 75 -10.19 4.19 5.47
CA ILE A 75 -9.98 2.74 5.52
C ILE A 75 -11.21 2.00 5.03
N ARG A 76 -12.41 2.40 5.46
CA ARG A 76 -13.65 1.78 5.01
C ARG A 76 -13.82 1.85 3.49
N GLN A 77 -13.53 3.01 2.89
CA GLN A 77 -13.56 3.18 1.43
C GLN A 77 -12.52 2.29 0.73
N HIS A 78 -11.31 2.20 1.27
CA HIS A 78 -10.27 1.33 0.71
C HIS A 78 -10.65 -0.15 0.80
N LEU A 79 -11.19 -0.60 1.95
CA LEU A 79 -11.70 -1.97 2.09
C LEU A 79 -12.89 -2.25 1.16
N GLN A 80 -13.71 -1.24 0.90
CA GLN A 80 -14.79 -1.38 -0.09
C GLN A 80 -14.26 -1.65 -1.49
N GLN A 81 -13.16 -1.01 -1.92
CA GLN A 81 -12.51 -1.31 -3.19
C GLN A 81 -12.03 -2.77 -3.22
N ILE A 82 -11.32 -3.23 -2.17
CA ILE A 82 -10.86 -4.62 -2.06
C ILE A 82 -12.05 -5.59 -2.13
N SER A 83 -13.15 -5.29 -1.43
CA SER A 83 -14.37 -6.09 -1.48
C SER A 83 -14.96 -6.22 -2.88
N GLN A 84 -14.98 -5.10 -3.62
CA GLN A 84 -15.55 -5.04 -4.97
C GLN A 84 -14.70 -5.79 -6.01
N VAL A 85 -13.37 -5.77 -5.88
CA VAL A 85 -12.47 -6.49 -6.80
C VAL A 85 -12.27 -7.95 -6.44
N THR A 86 -12.66 -8.35 -5.23
CA THR A 86 -12.65 -9.76 -4.81
C THR A 86 -13.73 -10.53 -5.58
N PRO A 87 -13.36 -11.54 -6.39
CA PRO A 87 -14.32 -12.25 -7.23
C PRO A 87 -15.42 -12.94 -6.41
N THR A 88 -16.60 -13.05 -7.00
CA THR A 88 -17.74 -13.77 -6.37
C THR A 88 -17.35 -15.20 -5.97
N GLY A 89 -17.67 -15.58 -4.75
CA GLY A 89 -17.31 -16.88 -4.18
C GLY A 89 -15.91 -16.96 -3.58
N ARG A 90 -15.13 -15.86 -3.65
CA ARG A 90 -13.84 -15.74 -2.96
C ARG A 90 -13.96 -14.86 -1.72
N HIS A 91 -13.03 -15.00 -0.81
CA HIS A 91 -12.98 -14.26 0.44
C HIS A 91 -11.60 -13.60 0.63
N ALA A 92 -11.59 -12.29 0.84
CA ALA A 92 -10.37 -11.53 1.08
C ALA A 92 -10.02 -11.55 2.58
N VAL A 93 -8.85 -12.05 2.89
CA VAL A 93 -8.23 -11.91 4.21
C VAL A 93 -7.24 -10.75 4.13
N VAL A 94 -7.61 -9.61 4.70
CA VAL A 94 -6.81 -8.39 4.64
C VAL A 94 -5.95 -8.30 5.90
N ILE A 95 -4.66 -8.38 5.70
CA ILE A 95 -3.64 -8.27 6.75
C ILE A 95 -3.17 -6.81 6.80
N MET A 96 -3.22 -6.21 7.97
CA MET A 96 -2.85 -4.81 8.21
C MET A 96 -2.16 -4.64 9.56
N ASP A 97 -1.54 -3.50 9.78
CA ASP A 97 -0.96 -3.19 11.08
C ASP A 97 -2.01 -2.92 12.18
N GLY A 98 -1.57 -2.75 13.40
CA GLY A 98 -2.43 -2.51 14.56
C GLY A 98 -2.72 -1.04 14.87
N ALA A 99 -2.73 -0.15 13.86
CA ALA A 99 -3.04 1.26 14.09
C ALA A 99 -4.41 1.47 14.77
N GLY A 100 -4.53 2.52 15.57
CA GLY A 100 -5.68 2.74 16.46
C GLY A 100 -7.04 2.92 15.77
N TRP A 101 -7.04 3.23 14.47
CA TRP A 101 -8.23 3.34 13.62
C TRP A 101 -8.61 2.03 12.91
N HIS A 102 -7.77 0.99 13.01
CA HIS A 102 -8.05 -0.35 12.51
C HIS A 102 -8.93 -1.10 13.52
N THR A 103 -10.20 -0.80 13.57
CA THR A 103 -11.15 -1.42 14.50
C THR A 103 -11.90 -2.56 13.83
N ASP A 104 -12.13 -3.66 14.55
CA ASP A 104 -12.73 -4.88 14.00
C ASP A 104 -14.15 -4.67 13.45
N ASP A 105 -14.86 -3.63 13.94
CA ASP A 105 -16.21 -3.29 13.50
C ASP A 105 -16.27 -2.81 12.03
N ILE A 106 -15.17 -2.36 11.45
CA ILE A 106 -15.13 -1.99 10.03
C ILE A 106 -15.34 -3.21 9.13
N ALA A 107 -14.79 -4.36 9.52
CA ALA A 107 -14.92 -5.60 8.76
C ALA A 107 -16.37 -6.11 8.68
N PHE A 108 -17.19 -5.84 9.69
CA PHE A 108 -18.60 -6.28 9.70
C PHE A 108 -19.47 -5.62 8.62
N ALA A 109 -18.94 -4.60 7.93
CA ALA A 109 -19.61 -3.97 6.80
C ALA A 109 -19.50 -4.78 5.49
N PHE A 110 -18.67 -5.84 5.46
CA PHE A 110 -18.35 -6.61 4.25
C PHE A 110 -18.45 -8.11 4.49
N ASP A 111 -19.27 -8.79 3.70
CA ASP A 111 -19.48 -10.24 3.84
C ASP A 111 -18.28 -11.06 3.34
N ASN A 112 -17.45 -10.50 2.46
CA ASN A 112 -16.34 -11.17 1.81
C ASN A 112 -14.96 -10.69 2.31
N ILE A 113 -14.89 -9.98 3.47
CA ILE A 113 -13.64 -9.53 4.07
C ILE A 113 -13.48 -10.04 5.50
N THR A 114 -12.29 -10.50 5.81
CA THR A 114 -11.82 -10.71 7.20
C THR A 114 -10.55 -9.90 7.43
N LEU A 115 -10.51 -9.11 8.49
CA LEU A 115 -9.30 -8.38 8.90
C LEU A 115 -8.45 -9.23 9.83
N VAL A 116 -7.15 -9.21 9.58
CA VAL A 116 -6.13 -9.84 10.44
C VAL A 116 -5.09 -8.79 10.78
N ARG A 117 -4.84 -8.58 12.08
CA ARG A 117 -3.84 -7.61 12.53
C ARG A 117 -2.48 -8.27 12.66
N LEU A 118 -1.47 -7.60 12.12
CA LEU A 118 -0.08 -7.95 12.38
C LEU A 118 0.28 -7.70 13.86
N PRO A 119 1.24 -8.44 14.40
CA PRO A 119 1.85 -8.09 15.67
C PRO A 119 2.38 -6.65 15.65
N THR A 120 2.33 -5.98 16.80
CA THR A 120 2.90 -4.63 16.92
C THR A 120 4.40 -4.64 16.63
N TYR A 121 4.87 -3.60 15.95
CA TYR A 121 6.29 -3.42 15.58
C TYR A 121 6.87 -4.52 14.68
N SER A 122 6.07 -5.02 13.73
CA SER A 122 6.50 -6.06 12.76
C SER A 122 6.32 -5.61 11.31
N PRO A 123 6.90 -4.47 10.88
CA PRO A 123 6.76 -3.97 9.51
C PRO A 123 7.36 -4.93 8.47
N GLU A 124 8.35 -5.74 8.87
CA GLU A 124 8.98 -6.75 8.01
C GLU A 124 8.00 -7.82 7.53
N LEU A 125 6.87 -8.00 8.22
CA LEU A 125 5.81 -8.92 7.82
C LEU A 125 4.84 -8.31 6.79
N ASN A 126 4.86 -6.98 6.61
CA ASN A 126 4.02 -6.31 5.62
C ASN A 126 4.80 -6.01 4.34
N PRO A 127 4.57 -6.74 3.23
CA PRO A 127 5.30 -6.51 1.98
C PRO A 127 4.98 -5.16 1.32
N VAL A 128 3.91 -4.48 1.69
CA VAL A 128 3.57 -3.14 1.20
C VAL A 128 4.64 -2.11 1.57
N GLU A 129 5.34 -2.30 2.68
CA GLU A 129 6.47 -1.45 3.08
C GLU A 129 7.58 -1.38 2.01
N GLN A 130 7.79 -2.46 1.25
CA GLN A 130 8.76 -2.47 0.14
C GLN A 130 8.27 -1.63 -1.04
N ILE A 131 6.95 -1.57 -1.25
CA ILE A 131 6.36 -0.70 -2.26
C ILE A 131 6.61 0.76 -1.87
N TRP A 132 6.37 1.13 -0.61
CA TRP A 132 6.67 2.48 -0.13
C TRP A 132 8.13 2.87 -0.33
N GLN A 133 9.03 1.95 -0.06
CA GLN A 133 10.46 2.16 -0.30
C GLN A 133 10.75 2.36 -1.79
N TRP A 134 10.16 1.53 -2.65
CA TRP A 134 10.33 1.65 -4.09
C TRP A 134 9.80 2.97 -4.64
N LEU A 135 8.58 3.37 -4.24
CA LEU A 135 7.97 4.65 -4.64
C LEU A 135 8.83 5.84 -4.20
N ARG A 136 9.31 5.82 -2.95
CA ARG A 136 10.19 6.86 -2.41
C ARG A 136 11.52 6.95 -3.13
N GLN A 137 12.05 5.85 -3.65
CA GLN A 137 13.35 5.83 -4.30
C GLN A 137 13.29 6.13 -5.80
N ASN A 138 12.24 5.69 -6.49
CA ASN A 138 12.19 5.70 -7.94
C ASN A 138 11.29 6.80 -8.51
N GLU A 139 10.17 7.12 -7.85
CA GLU A 139 9.13 7.99 -8.41
C GLU A 139 9.01 9.33 -7.66
N LEU A 140 9.14 9.30 -6.33
CA LEU A 140 8.83 10.45 -5.48
C LEU A 140 10.07 11.08 -4.81
N ALA A 141 11.26 10.50 -5.02
CA ALA A 141 12.50 11.05 -4.49
C ALA A 141 12.94 12.31 -5.23
N ASN A 142 13.60 13.22 -4.50
CA ASN A 142 14.16 14.46 -5.04
C ASN A 142 13.14 15.36 -5.78
N LYS A 143 11.83 15.10 -5.60
CA LYS A 143 10.74 15.84 -6.22
C LYS A 143 10.31 16.99 -5.30
N CYS A 144 10.10 18.16 -5.90
CA CYS A 144 9.49 19.31 -5.23
C CYS A 144 8.03 19.39 -5.67
N PHE A 145 7.11 19.50 -4.73
CA PHE A 145 5.69 19.56 -5.00
C PHE A 145 5.19 21.01 -4.92
N GLU A 146 4.44 21.46 -5.93
CA GLU A 146 3.87 22.80 -6.00
C GLU A 146 2.72 23.01 -5.01
N GLY A 147 2.00 21.94 -4.66
CA GLY A 147 0.89 21.97 -3.71
C GLY A 147 0.24 20.61 -3.53
N TYR A 148 -0.91 20.60 -2.86
CA TYR A 148 -1.61 19.37 -2.51
C TYR A 148 -2.03 18.55 -3.74
N GLU A 149 -2.55 19.19 -4.78
CA GLU A 149 -2.97 18.49 -6.02
C GLU A 149 -1.80 17.82 -6.73
N ASP A 150 -0.64 18.49 -6.75
CA ASP A 150 0.57 17.90 -7.34
C ASP A 150 1.08 16.70 -6.54
N ILE A 151 0.93 16.73 -5.20
CA ILE A 151 1.22 15.58 -4.35
C ILE A 151 0.29 14.42 -4.68
N VAL A 152 -1.03 14.66 -4.78
CA VAL A 152 -2.03 13.63 -5.11
C VAL A 152 -1.74 13.02 -6.47
N ASN A 153 -1.57 13.85 -7.51
CA ASN A 153 -1.30 13.37 -8.87
C ASN A 153 -0.02 12.55 -8.92
N SER A 154 1.04 13.04 -8.25
CA SER A 154 2.32 12.33 -8.18
C SER A 154 2.22 10.97 -7.46
N CYS A 155 1.43 10.88 -6.41
CA CYS A 155 1.16 9.60 -5.73
C CYS A 155 0.39 8.64 -6.64
N CYS A 156 -0.62 9.12 -7.36
CA CYS A 156 -1.39 8.31 -8.31
C CYS A 156 -0.50 7.81 -9.46
N ASP A 157 0.30 8.69 -10.05
CA ASP A 157 1.21 8.34 -11.15
C ASP A 157 2.25 7.32 -10.70
N ALA A 158 2.85 7.53 -9.52
CA ALA A 158 3.83 6.63 -8.93
C ALA A 158 3.26 5.24 -8.65
N TRP A 159 2.06 5.18 -8.06
CA TRP A 159 1.36 3.92 -7.83
C TRP A 159 1.05 3.21 -9.14
N ASN A 160 0.45 3.91 -10.10
CA ASN A 160 0.09 3.37 -11.41
C ASN A 160 1.33 2.87 -12.17
N SER A 161 2.45 3.60 -12.10
CA SER A 161 3.74 3.17 -12.67
C SER A 161 4.22 1.86 -12.02
N PHE A 162 4.12 1.75 -10.69
CA PHE A 162 4.52 0.53 -9.98
C PHE A 162 3.66 -0.67 -10.36
N VAL A 163 2.33 -0.54 -10.34
CA VAL A 163 1.39 -1.65 -10.53
C VAL A 163 1.15 -2.01 -12.00
N SER A 164 1.64 -1.19 -12.95
CA SER A 164 1.56 -1.49 -14.38
C SER A 164 2.25 -2.80 -14.78
N ASP A 165 3.16 -3.28 -13.92
CA ASP A 165 3.87 -4.54 -14.06
C ASP A 165 3.48 -5.50 -12.92
N SER A 166 2.54 -6.39 -13.19
CA SER A 166 2.05 -7.36 -12.20
C SER A 166 3.11 -8.35 -11.73
N GLU A 167 4.10 -8.66 -12.57
CA GLU A 167 5.21 -9.53 -12.19
C GLU A 167 6.16 -8.84 -11.21
N ARG A 168 6.31 -7.52 -11.33
CA ARG A 168 7.00 -6.72 -10.31
C ARG A 168 6.31 -6.81 -8.96
N VAL A 169 4.98 -6.64 -8.95
CA VAL A 169 4.18 -6.74 -7.72
C VAL A 169 4.38 -8.11 -7.06
N LYS A 170 4.21 -9.19 -7.82
CA LYS A 170 4.42 -10.55 -7.33
C LYS A 170 5.85 -10.76 -6.85
N GLY A 171 6.84 -10.44 -7.67
CA GLY A 171 8.25 -10.67 -7.36
C GLY A 171 8.75 -9.90 -6.14
N MET A 172 8.26 -8.67 -5.91
CA MET A 172 8.63 -7.88 -4.75
C MET A 172 7.88 -8.27 -3.48
N CYS A 173 6.63 -8.69 -3.60
CA CYS A 173 5.73 -8.83 -2.46
C CYS A 173 5.50 -10.27 -2.04
N MET A 174 5.75 -11.26 -2.91
CA MET A 174 5.61 -12.67 -2.54
C MET A 174 6.72 -13.11 -1.58
N ARG A 175 6.37 -13.93 -0.61
CA ARG A 175 7.29 -14.58 0.33
C ARG A 175 6.97 -16.06 0.40
N GLU A 176 7.97 -16.91 0.65
CA GLU A 176 7.81 -18.36 0.74
C GLU A 176 6.73 -18.76 1.75
N TRP A 177 6.63 -18.08 2.87
CA TRP A 177 5.64 -18.37 3.92
C TRP A 177 4.19 -17.99 3.53
N MET A 178 4.00 -17.22 2.45
CA MET A 178 2.66 -16.88 1.92
C MET A 178 2.12 -17.94 0.97
N ASP A 179 2.97 -18.84 0.50
CA ASP A 179 2.55 -19.97 -0.33
C ASP A 179 1.80 -20.97 0.54
N LEU A 180 0.49 -20.99 0.40
CA LEU A 180 -0.39 -21.89 1.15
C LEU A 180 -0.31 -23.34 0.69
N GLY A 181 0.55 -23.66 -0.28
CA GLY A 181 0.78 -25.02 -0.77
C GLY A 181 -0.46 -25.65 -1.39
N VAL A 182 -1.25 -24.88 -2.17
CA VAL A 182 -2.48 -25.35 -2.85
C VAL A 182 -2.15 -25.87 -4.22
#